data_2d0f03c98e04edd0c7252438dbe8551d
#
_entry.id   2d0f03c98e04edd0c7252438dbe8551d
#
_cell.length_a   1.000
_cell.length_b   1.000
_cell.length_c   1.000
_cell.angle_alpha   90.00
_cell.angle_beta   90.00
_cell.angle_gamma   90.00
#
_symmetry.space_group_name_H-M   'P 1'
#
loop_
_entity.id
_entity.type
_entity.pdbx_description
1 polymer ?
#
loop_
_entity_poly.entity_id
_entity_poly.type
_entity_poly.pdbx_seq_one_letter_code
_entity_poly.pdbx_strand_id
1 'polypeptide(L)'
;VYKRQAIFIRRYSYKAGILLGLGLYAFGALLFFPAMMTGNYYPFLIAYFILTCGLSFLETSANPYILSMGTEETATRRLNLAQSFNPMGSLLGMYVAMNFIQNRLNPMDTAERAQLSQTEFEAMRDSDLAVLIAPYLVIGIVILVMLLLIRMVKMPKNADQSHSIDFLPTLKRIFSIHHYREGVIAQFFYVGAQIMCWTFIIQYGTRLFTSQGMSEQAAEVLSQQYNIIAMVIFCVSRFVCTFILRYLNPGLLLKILAIAACCFTTGVIFLQNIGGMYCLVGVSACMSLMFPTIYGIALQGLGNDAKFGAAGLIMAILGGSVLPPLQASIIDQHALFGMPAVNLSFILPFICFVVVTIYGHRSYKRVRKG
;
A
#
# COMPACT_ATOMS: atom_id res chain seq x y z
N VAL A 1 4.88 17.25 -5.01
CA VAL A 1 4.79 17.01 -3.56
C VAL A 1 6.05 16.31 -3.05
N TYR A 2 6.41 15.13 -3.52
CA TYR A 2 7.53 14.31 -3.02
C TYR A 2 8.90 15.02 -3.08
N LYS A 3 9.17 15.81 -4.14
CA LYS A 3 10.38 16.62 -4.25
C LYS A 3 10.51 17.62 -3.08
N ARG A 4 9.40 18.31 -2.75
CA ARG A 4 9.37 19.29 -1.64
C ARG A 4 9.51 18.62 -0.29
N GLN A 5 8.96 17.43 -0.11
CA GLN A 5 9.07 16.63 1.11
C GLN A 5 10.52 16.23 1.40
N ALA A 6 11.23 15.67 0.41
CA ALA A 6 12.62 15.27 0.56
C ALA A 6 13.53 16.48 0.89
N ILE A 7 13.29 17.63 0.26
CA ILE A 7 14.01 18.87 0.56
C ILE A 7 13.73 19.34 1.99
N PHE A 8 12.47 19.30 2.43
CA PHE A 8 12.09 19.70 3.78
C PHE A 8 12.78 18.83 4.84
N ILE A 9 12.71 17.49 4.71
CA ILE A 9 13.30 16.55 5.67
C ILE A 9 14.82 16.74 5.74
N ARG A 10 15.48 16.99 4.62
CA ARG A 10 16.93 17.20 4.60
C ARG A 10 17.33 18.53 5.26
N ARG A 11 16.49 19.57 5.14
CA ARG A 11 16.76 20.89 5.72
C ARG A 11 16.50 20.95 7.23
N TYR A 12 15.47 20.25 7.72
CA TYR A 12 15.02 20.39 9.10
C TYR A 12 15.39 19.18 9.97
N SER A 13 14.80 18.04 9.77
CA SER A 13 15.11 16.75 10.39
C SER A 13 14.06 15.69 10.04
N TYR A 14 14.33 14.42 10.29
CA TYR A 14 13.31 13.36 10.22
C TYR A 14 12.15 13.61 11.18
N LYS A 15 12.45 14.05 12.41
CA LYS A 15 11.41 14.39 13.41
C LYS A 15 10.48 15.49 12.89
N ALA A 16 11.02 16.57 12.31
CA ALA A 16 10.22 17.63 11.74
C ALA A 16 9.33 17.14 10.58
N GLY A 17 9.85 16.25 9.73
CA GLY A 17 9.08 15.62 8.67
C GLY A 17 7.93 14.76 9.20
N ILE A 18 8.18 13.96 10.25
CA ILE A 18 7.15 13.14 10.92
C ILE A 18 6.08 14.03 11.57
N LEU A 19 6.48 15.08 12.30
CA LEU A 19 5.53 16.01 12.94
C LEU A 19 4.68 16.76 11.91
N LEU A 20 5.28 17.21 10.80
CA LEU A 20 4.53 17.85 9.71
C LEU A 20 3.55 16.86 9.06
N GLY A 21 4.00 15.63 8.82
CA GLY A 21 3.17 14.57 8.25
C GLY A 21 1.97 14.24 9.13
N LEU A 22 2.18 14.06 10.44
CA LEU A 22 1.09 13.84 11.41
C LEU A 22 0.15 15.05 11.49
N GLY A 23 0.70 16.27 11.45
CA GLY A 23 -0.10 17.50 11.49
C GLY A 23 -1.01 17.63 10.27
N LEU A 24 -0.48 17.41 9.06
CA LEU A 24 -1.27 17.43 7.82
C LEU A 24 -2.30 16.29 7.80
N TYR A 25 -1.92 15.09 8.27
CA TYR A 25 -2.85 13.95 8.34
C TYR A 25 -4.01 14.24 9.30
N ALA A 26 -3.72 14.68 10.53
CA ALA A 26 -4.74 15.04 11.52
C ALA A 26 -5.63 16.18 11.02
N PHE A 27 -5.04 17.23 10.46
CA PHE A 27 -5.78 18.37 9.91
C PHE A 27 -6.68 17.94 8.75
N GLY A 28 -6.17 17.16 7.80
CA GLY A 28 -6.97 16.61 6.70
C GLY A 28 -8.14 15.74 7.18
N ALA A 29 -7.89 14.88 8.19
CA ALA A 29 -8.94 14.04 8.78
C ALA A 29 -10.03 14.87 9.49
N LEU A 30 -9.66 15.92 10.22
CA LEU A 30 -10.60 16.81 10.90
C LEU A 30 -11.38 17.71 9.94
N LEU A 31 -10.82 18.04 8.77
CA LEU A 31 -11.48 18.82 7.73
C LEU A 31 -12.70 18.10 7.11
N PHE A 32 -12.84 16.79 7.28
CA PHE A 32 -14.05 16.08 6.84
C PHE A 32 -15.31 16.59 7.54
N PHE A 33 -15.19 17.06 8.79
CA PHE A 33 -16.33 17.60 9.54
C PHE A 33 -16.90 18.89 8.92
N PRO A 34 -16.13 19.98 8.72
CA PRO A 34 -16.65 21.15 8.03
C PRO A 34 -17.01 20.86 6.57
N ALA A 35 -16.36 19.90 5.89
CA ALA A 35 -16.73 19.50 4.54
C ALA A 35 -18.16 18.94 4.48
N MET A 36 -18.57 18.16 5.48
CA MET A 36 -19.95 17.67 5.61
C MET A 36 -20.98 18.80 5.62
N MET A 37 -20.68 19.88 6.34
CA MET A 37 -21.61 21.02 6.49
C MET A 37 -21.84 21.78 5.17
N THR A 38 -20.97 21.61 4.17
CA THR A 38 -21.11 22.29 2.87
C THR A 38 -22.05 21.58 1.92
N GLY A 39 -22.34 20.29 2.11
CA GLY A 39 -23.12 19.45 1.21
C GLY A 39 -22.50 19.26 -0.18
N ASN A 40 -21.27 19.73 -0.39
CA ASN A 40 -20.54 19.69 -1.67
C ASN A 40 -19.43 18.65 -1.68
N TYR A 41 -19.15 18.07 -2.84
CA TYR A 41 -18.12 17.05 -3.02
C TYR A 41 -16.68 17.61 -2.95
N TYR A 42 -16.43 18.82 -3.46
CA TYR A 42 -15.08 19.40 -3.55
C TYR A 42 -14.34 19.57 -2.21
N PRO A 43 -14.97 20.02 -1.10
CA PRO A 43 -14.32 20.07 0.20
C PRO A 43 -13.81 18.72 0.69
N PHE A 44 -14.52 17.62 0.40
CA PHE A 44 -14.06 16.26 0.73
C PHE A 44 -12.80 15.89 -0.04
N LEU A 45 -12.73 16.25 -1.33
CA LEU A 45 -11.51 16.02 -2.13
C LEU A 45 -10.31 16.78 -1.56
N ILE A 46 -10.52 18.04 -1.14
CA ILE A 46 -9.46 18.86 -0.53
C ILE A 46 -9.00 18.24 0.80
N ALA A 47 -9.93 17.84 1.66
CA ALA A 47 -9.64 17.18 2.93
C ALA A 47 -8.84 15.88 2.70
N TYR A 48 -9.27 15.04 1.76
CA TYR A 48 -8.59 13.80 1.39
C TYR A 48 -7.21 14.06 0.79
N PHE A 49 -7.05 15.09 -0.05
CA PHE A 49 -5.76 15.49 -0.60
C PHE A 49 -4.77 15.91 0.48
N ILE A 50 -5.20 16.72 1.45
CA ILE A 50 -4.35 17.15 2.57
C ILE A 50 -3.95 15.94 3.43
N LEU A 51 -4.90 15.04 3.73
CA LEU A 51 -4.65 13.81 4.47
C LEU A 51 -3.59 12.93 3.78
N THR A 52 -3.73 12.72 2.47
CA THR A 52 -2.76 11.94 1.67
C THR A 52 -1.39 12.61 1.56
N CYS A 53 -1.34 13.94 1.52
CA CYS A 53 -0.07 14.66 1.64
C CYS A 53 0.61 14.37 2.98
N GLY A 54 -0.13 14.35 4.09
CA GLY A 54 0.36 13.97 5.41
C GLY A 54 0.94 12.56 5.44
N LEU A 55 0.20 11.58 4.90
CA LEU A 55 0.67 10.20 4.78
C LEU A 55 1.98 10.11 3.99
N SER A 56 2.07 10.84 2.90
CA SER A 56 3.26 10.89 2.04
C SER A 56 4.49 11.45 2.78
N PHE A 57 4.32 12.47 3.64
CA PHE A 57 5.39 12.97 4.52
C PHE A 57 5.82 11.92 5.56
N LEU A 58 4.87 11.17 6.12
CA LEU A 58 5.16 10.09 7.07
C LEU A 58 5.99 8.99 6.40
N GLU A 59 5.58 8.49 5.24
CA GLU A 59 6.28 7.44 4.50
C GLU A 59 7.72 7.86 4.11
N THR A 60 7.90 9.10 3.68
CA THR A 60 9.22 9.62 3.29
C THR A 60 10.12 9.97 4.47
N SER A 61 9.57 10.11 5.68
CA SER A 61 10.32 10.48 6.88
C SER A 61 10.56 9.30 7.81
N ALA A 62 9.52 8.52 8.14
CA ALA A 62 9.59 7.46 9.14
C ALA A 62 10.37 6.25 8.63
N ASN A 63 10.16 5.82 7.38
CA ASN A 63 10.84 4.64 6.84
C ASN A 63 12.38 4.82 6.77
N PRO A 64 12.94 5.89 6.21
CA PRO A 64 14.39 6.11 6.24
C PRO A 64 14.93 6.33 7.67
N TYR A 65 14.14 6.94 8.55
CA TYR A 65 14.52 7.11 9.95
C TYR A 65 14.71 5.75 10.63
N ILE A 66 13.77 4.81 10.46
CA ILE A 66 13.87 3.46 10.98
C ILE A 66 15.10 2.73 10.42
N LEU A 67 15.40 2.90 9.13
CA LEU A 67 16.59 2.31 8.51
C LEU A 67 17.89 2.86 9.10
N SER A 68 17.91 4.16 9.46
CA SER A 68 19.09 4.82 10.05
C SER A 68 19.33 4.51 11.52
N MET A 69 18.37 3.86 12.21
CA MET A 69 18.48 3.46 13.60
C MET A 69 19.26 2.15 13.74
N GLY A 70 20.51 2.18 14.19
CA GLY A 70 21.35 0.99 14.43
C GLY A 70 22.14 0.54 13.18
N THR A 71 22.56 -0.73 13.13
CA THR A 71 23.46 -1.26 12.10
C THR A 71 22.78 -1.47 10.75
N GLU A 72 23.54 -1.35 9.66
CA GLU A 72 23.02 -1.59 8.29
C GLU A 72 22.57 -3.04 8.09
N GLU A 73 23.22 -4.01 8.71
CA GLU A 73 22.90 -5.43 8.61
C GLU A 73 21.45 -5.74 9.04
N THR A 74 20.96 -5.06 10.09
CA THR A 74 19.61 -5.28 10.61
C THR A 74 18.59 -4.26 10.10
N ALA A 75 18.99 -3.30 9.27
CA ALA A 75 18.14 -2.19 8.82
C ALA A 75 16.86 -2.66 8.12
N THR A 76 16.98 -3.56 7.13
CA THR A 76 15.84 -4.10 6.39
C THR A 76 14.88 -4.88 7.29
N ARG A 77 15.40 -5.63 8.27
CA ARG A 77 14.59 -6.37 9.24
C ARG A 77 13.82 -5.42 10.17
N ARG A 78 14.45 -4.34 10.65
CA ARG A 78 13.78 -3.32 11.48
C ARG A 78 12.63 -2.66 10.71
N LEU A 79 12.87 -2.31 9.45
CA LEU A 79 11.82 -1.72 8.61
C LEU A 79 10.66 -2.71 8.40
N ASN A 80 10.96 -3.98 8.10
CA ASN A 80 9.94 -5.01 7.94
C ASN A 80 9.10 -5.19 9.21
N LEU A 81 9.74 -5.20 10.39
CA LEU A 81 9.03 -5.27 11.67
C LEU A 81 8.09 -4.08 11.88
N ALA A 82 8.58 -2.86 11.66
CA ALA A 82 7.76 -1.66 11.78
C ALA A 82 6.58 -1.66 10.80
N GLN A 83 6.84 -2.04 9.56
CA GLN A 83 5.81 -2.14 8.52
C GLN A 83 4.84 -3.33 8.74
N SER A 84 5.12 -4.26 9.65
CA SER A 84 4.21 -5.38 9.96
C SER A 84 2.92 -4.92 10.66
N PHE A 85 2.94 -3.74 11.26
CA PHE A 85 1.73 -3.14 11.85
C PHE A 85 0.80 -2.49 10.81
N ASN A 86 1.28 -2.20 9.61
CA ASN A 86 0.49 -1.57 8.55
C ASN A 86 -0.74 -2.44 8.14
N PRO A 87 -0.60 -3.75 7.79
CA PRO A 87 -1.75 -4.57 7.44
C PRO A 87 -2.72 -4.80 8.63
N MET A 88 -2.25 -4.72 9.87
CA MET A 88 -3.16 -4.75 11.03
C MET A 88 -4.10 -3.55 11.03
N GLY A 89 -3.58 -2.36 10.69
CA GLY A 89 -4.42 -1.17 10.50
C GLY A 89 -5.45 -1.34 9.38
N SER A 90 -5.06 -1.95 8.26
CA SER A 90 -5.99 -2.26 7.15
C SER A 90 -7.09 -3.23 7.57
N LEU A 91 -6.77 -4.31 8.29
CA LEU A 91 -7.76 -5.26 8.82
C LEU A 91 -8.71 -4.59 9.81
N LEU A 92 -8.19 -3.76 10.72
CA LEU A 92 -9.03 -2.99 11.64
C LEU A 92 -9.95 -2.02 10.89
N GLY A 93 -9.45 -1.34 9.86
CA GLY A 93 -10.24 -0.46 9.00
C GLY A 93 -11.36 -1.21 8.29
N MET A 94 -11.10 -2.40 7.74
CA MET A 94 -12.12 -3.25 7.12
C MET A 94 -13.17 -3.68 8.16
N TYR A 95 -12.75 -4.08 9.35
CA TYR A 95 -13.66 -4.44 10.44
C TYR A 95 -14.59 -3.28 10.84
N VAL A 96 -14.03 -2.07 10.98
CA VAL A 96 -14.80 -0.85 11.27
C VAL A 96 -15.76 -0.53 10.13
N ALA A 97 -15.32 -0.62 8.89
CA ALA A 97 -16.17 -0.36 7.73
C ALA A 97 -17.36 -1.31 7.66
N MET A 98 -17.15 -2.61 7.89
CA MET A 98 -18.22 -3.62 7.84
C MET A 98 -19.20 -3.48 9.02
N ASN A 99 -18.70 -3.32 10.25
CA ASN A 99 -19.55 -3.42 11.44
C ASN A 99 -20.13 -2.07 11.90
N PHE A 100 -19.46 -0.95 11.61
CA PHE A 100 -19.91 0.36 12.06
C PHE A 100 -20.43 1.25 10.93
N ILE A 101 -19.86 1.15 9.72
CA ILE A 101 -20.31 1.99 8.61
C ILE A 101 -21.45 1.30 7.86
N GLN A 102 -21.23 0.14 7.26
CA GLN A 102 -22.22 -0.53 6.39
C GLN A 102 -23.53 -0.84 7.13
N ASN A 103 -23.46 -1.26 8.40
CA ASN A 103 -24.66 -1.58 9.20
C ASN A 103 -25.47 -0.35 9.63
N ARG A 104 -24.95 0.87 9.48
CA ARG A 104 -25.61 2.11 9.88
C ARG A 104 -25.99 3.00 8.70
N LEU A 105 -25.50 2.73 7.51
CA LEU A 105 -25.90 3.42 6.29
C LEU A 105 -27.33 3.02 5.91
N ASN A 106 -28.05 3.98 5.34
CA ASN A 106 -29.40 3.74 4.86
C ASN A 106 -29.37 2.71 3.69
N PRO A 107 -30.14 1.60 3.78
CA PRO A 107 -30.13 0.52 2.79
C PRO A 107 -30.84 0.86 1.48
N MET A 108 -31.49 2.02 1.36
CA MET A 108 -32.21 2.43 0.15
C MET A 108 -31.27 2.48 -1.07
N ASP A 109 -31.73 1.92 -2.17
CA ASP A 109 -31.01 1.98 -3.45
C ASP A 109 -31.13 3.35 -4.14
N THR A 110 -30.40 3.53 -5.24
CA THR A 110 -30.38 4.80 -5.99
C THR A 110 -31.77 5.16 -6.55
N ALA A 111 -32.58 4.17 -6.93
CA ALA A 111 -33.91 4.39 -7.49
C ALA A 111 -34.90 4.80 -6.40
N GLU A 112 -34.82 4.21 -5.24
CA GLU A 112 -35.62 4.58 -4.05
C GLU A 112 -35.25 5.99 -3.56
N ARG A 113 -33.95 6.31 -3.52
CA ARG A 113 -33.45 7.65 -3.14
C ARG A 113 -33.93 8.75 -4.08
N ALA A 114 -34.07 8.45 -5.38
CA ALA A 114 -34.56 9.40 -6.37
C ALA A 114 -36.07 9.76 -6.20
N GLN A 115 -36.83 8.98 -5.44
CA GLN A 115 -38.24 9.22 -5.16
C GLN A 115 -38.49 10.05 -3.89
N LEU A 116 -37.46 10.31 -3.08
CA LEU A 116 -37.57 11.10 -1.86
C LEU A 116 -37.81 12.58 -2.18
N SER A 117 -38.52 13.26 -1.30
CA SER A 117 -38.57 14.72 -1.33
C SER A 117 -37.20 15.31 -1.03
N GLN A 118 -36.95 16.55 -1.48
CA GLN A 118 -35.68 17.25 -1.25
C GLN A 118 -35.26 17.25 0.24
N THR A 119 -36.20 17.51 1.13
CA THR A 119 -35.96 17.56 2.57
C THR A 119 -35.62 16.19 3.16
N GLU A 120 -36.31 15.14 2.73
CA GLU A 120 -36.04 13.77 3.19
C GLU A 120 -34.67 13.28 2.65
N PHE A 121 -34.36 13.59 1.39
CA PHE A 121 -33.05 13.27 0.81
C PHE A 121 -31.90 13.95 1.56
N GLU A 122 -32.06 15.26 1.86
CA GLU A 122 -31.03 15.99 2.62
C GLU A 122 -30.85 15.44 4.02
N ALA A 123 -31.92 15.13 4.75
CA ALA A 123 -31.84 14.54 6.08
C ALA A 123 -31.16 13.16 6.07
N MET A 124 -31.51 12.32 5.09
CA MET A 124 -30.89 11.01 4.92
C MET A 124 -29.40 11.12 4.54
N ARG A 125 -29.05 12.00 3.59
CA ARG A 125 -27.68 12.29 3.18
C ARG A 125 -26.84 12.74 4.37
N ASP A 126 -27.33 13.66 5.17
CA ASP A 126 -26.61 14.20 6.33
C ASP A 126 -26.39 13.13 7.41
N SER A 127 -27.36 12.24 7.60
CA SER A 127 -27.22 11.07 8.46
C SER A 127 -26.15 10.11 7.94
N ASP A 128 -26.20 9.73 6.66
CA ASP A 128 -25.22 8.84 6.04
C ASP A 128 -23.82 9.45 6.08
N LEU A 129 -23.68 10.75 5.78
CA LEU A 129 -22.42 11.46 5.86
C LEU A 129 -21.85 11.49 7.29
N ALA A 130 -22.69 11.66 8.31
CA ALA A 130 -22.26 11.62 9.71
C ALA A 130 -21.67 10.25 10.08
N VAL A 131 -22.30 9.16 9.62
CA VAL A 131 -21.78 7.79 9.81
C VAL A 131 -20.43 7.59 9.12
N LEU A 132 -20.28 8.07 7.88
CA LEU A 132 -19.03 7.96 7.09
C LEU A 132 -17.89 8.78 7.68
N ILE A 133 -18.17 9.94 8.28
CA ILE A 133 -17.16 10.89 8.77
C ILE A 133 -16.70 10.57 10.18
N ALA A 134 -17.54 9.96 11.01
CA ALA A 134 -17.20 9.64 12.39
C ALA A 134 -15.85 8.90 12.55
N PRO A 135 -15.50 7.87 11.76
CA PRO A 135 -14.18 7.23 11.81
C PRO A 135 -13.02 8.19 11.49
N TYR A 136 -13.20 9.11 10.54
CA TYR A 136 -12.15 10.10 10.20
C TYR A 136 -11.87 11.06 11.35
N LEU A 137 -12.91 11.48 12.06
CA LEU A 137 -12.75 12.33 13.26
C LEU A 137 -12.00 11.59 14.37
N VAL A 138 -12.35 10.33 14.62
CA VAL A 138 -11.66 9.50 15.61
C VAL A 138 -10.19 9.34 15.23
N ILE A 139 -9.89 8.99 13.98
CA ILE A 139 -8.51 8.88 13.46
C ILE A 139 -7.79 10.22 13.60
N GLY A 140 -8.43 11.34 13.23
CA GLY A 140 -7.85 12.68 13.36
C GLY A 140 -7.43 13.01 14.78
N ILE A 141 -8.28 12.70 15.79
CA ILE A 141 -7.97 12.88 17.20
C ILE A 141 -6.82 11.97 17.64
N VAL A 142 -6.84 10.68 17.27
CA VAL A 142 -5.77 9.73 17.62
C VAL A 142 -4.43 10.20 17.04
N ILE A 143 -4.41 10.64 15.79
CA ILE A 143 -3.18 11.16 15.15
C ILE A 143 -2.70 12.45 15.81
N LEU A 144 -3.62 13.33 16.25
CA LEU A 144 -3.27 14.53 16.99
C LEU A 144 -2.60 14.19 18.34
N VAL A 145 -3.14 13.21 19.06
CA VAL A 145 -2.51 12.70 20.30
C VAL A 145 -1.13 12.12 20.00
N MET A 146 -0.98 11.32 18.95
CA MET A 146 0.31 10.78 18.53
C MET A 146 1.32 11.88 18.16
N LEU A 147 0.87 12.95 17.50
CA LEU A 147 1.70 14.13 17.21
C LEU A 147 2.24 14.76 18.49
N LEU A 148 1.40 14.96 19.50
CA LEU A 148 1.79 15.52 20.80
C LEU A 148 2.81 14.62 21.51
N LEU A 149 2.57 13.29 21.53
CA LEU A 149 3.49 12.33 22.12
C LEU A 149 4.86 12.34 21.43
N ILE A 150 4.90 12.30 20.09
CA ILE A 150 6.17 12.32 19.34
C ILE A 150 6.89 13.66 19.50
N ARG A 151 6.17 14.77 19.64
CA ARG A 151 6.77 16.08 19.93
C ARG A 151 7.56 16.05 21.24
N MET A 152 7.04 15.35 22.27
CA MET A 152 7.68 15.26 23.59
C MET A 152 8.88 14.30 23.63
N VAL A 153 8.92 13.29 22.77
CA VAL A 153 10.00 12.30 22.73
C VAL A 153 11.28 12.90 22.14
N LYS A 154 12.41 12.70 22.80
CA LYS A 154 13.74 13.07 22.26
C LYS A 154 14.18 11.99 21.27
N MET A 155 14.18 12.31 19.99
CA MET A 155 14.64 11.41 18.94
C MET A 155 16.16 11.55 18.72
N PRO A 156 16.92 10.43 18.55
CA PRO A 156 18.35 10.49 18.26
C PRO A 156 18.67 11.30 16.99
N LYS A 157 19.66 12.17 17.06
CA LYS A 157 20.04 13.08 15.96
C LYS A 157 21.06 12.49 14.97
N ASN A 158 21.49 11.24 15.18
CA ASN A 158 22.60 10.63 14.42
C ASN A 158 22.36 10.55 12.90
N ALA A 159 21.12 10.75 12.45
CA ALA A 159 20.73 10.74 11.05
C ALA A 159 20.60 12.15 10.43
N ASP A 160 20.77 13.22 11.20
CA ASP A 160 20.44 14.61 10.80
C ASP A 160 21.65 15.45 10.37
N GLN A 161 22.65 14.88 9.69
CA GLN A 161 23.76 15.69 9.15
C GLN A 161 23.26 16.59 8.03
N SER A 162 23.27 17.90 8.27
CA SER A 162 22.89 18.93 7.31
C SER A 162 24.04 19.23 6.33
N HIS A 163 23.85 18.93 5.07
CA HIS A 163 24.71 19.41 3.99
C HIS A 163 23.90 20.25 3.00
N SER A 164 24.57 21.19 2.31
CA SER A 164 23.99 22.06 1.28
C SER A 164 23.17 21.28 0.25
N ILE A 165 22.05 21.89 -0.19
CA ILE A 165 21.05 21.19 -1.02
C ILE A 165 21.34 21.49 -2.49
N ASP A 166 22.10 20.64 -3.14
CA ASP A 166 22.17 20.57 -4.60
C ASP A 166 21.26 19.46 -5.12
N PHE A 167 20.01 19.85 -5.42
CA PHE A 167 18.96 18.90 -5.78
C PHE A 167 19.27 18.12 -7.07
N LEU A 168 19.58 18.81 -8.16
CA LEU A 168 19.83 18.17 -9.46
C LEU A 168 21.09 17.26 -9.44
N PRO A 169 22.22 17.67 -8.88
CA PRO A 169 23.39 16.80 -8.76
C PRO A 169 23.12 15.56 -7.90
N THR A 170 22.40 15.74 -6.77
CA THR A 170 22.03 14.61 -5.90
C THR A 170 21.11 13.61 -6.61
N LEU A 171 20.09 14.10 -7.32
CA LEU A 171 19.19 13.25 -8.10
C LEU A 171 19.96 12.45 -9.17
N LYS A 172 20.81 13.13 -9.94
CA LYS A 172 21.63 12.49 -10.96
C LYS A 172 22.57 11.43 -10.36
N ARG A 173 23.19 11.72 -9.21
CA ARG A 173 24.06 10.79 -8.48
C ARG A 173 23.29 9.55 -8.01
N ILE A 174 22.13 9.72 -7.38
CA ILE A 174 21.32 8.59 -6.88
C ILE A 174 20.83 7.71 -8.03
N PHE A 175 20.34 8.31 -9.13
CA PHE A 175 19.90 7.55 -10.30
C PHE A 175 21.06 6.95 -11.12
N SER A 176 22.32 7.37 -10.93
CA SER A 176 23.47 6.67 -11.47
C SER A 176 23.81 5.38 -10.73
N ILE A 177 23.33 5.25 -9.45
CA ILE A 177 23.53 4.06 -8.65
C ILE A 177 22.61 2.94 -9.16
N HIS A 178 23.22 1.91 -9.75
CA HIS A 178 22.49 0.85 -10.47
C HIS A 178 21.46 0.13 -9.61
N HIS A 179 21.84 -0.26 -8.38
CA HIS A 179 20.92 -0.98 -7.50
C HIS A 179 19.72 -0.15 -6.99
N TYR A 180 19.91 1.16 -6.83
CA TYR A 180 18.83 2.06 -6.47
C TYR A 180 17.81 2.17 -7.61
N ARG A 181 18.30 2.39 -8.83
CA ARG A 181 17.43 2.48 -10.02
C ARG A 181 16.65 1.18 -10.25
N GLU A 182 17.31 0.03 -10.14
CA GLU A 182 16.63 -1.27 -10.20
C GLU A 182 15.60 -1.44 -9.06
N GLY A 183 15.90 -0.94 -7.85
CA GLY A 183 14.99 -0.95 -6.72
C GLY A 183 13.73 -0.11 -6.95
N VAL A 184 13.87 1.10 -7.54
CA VAL A 184 12.73 1.95 -7.90
C VAL A 184 11.82 1.26 -8.94
N ILE A 185 12.43 0.63 -9.95
CA ILE A 185 11.68 -0.14 -10.97
C ILE A 185 10.97 -1.33 -10.31
N ALA A 186 11.68 -2.12 -9.51
CA ALA A 186 11.10 -3.27 -8.81
C ALA A 186 9.95 -2.85 -7.88
N GLN A 187 10.08 -1.72 -7.19
CA GLN A 187 9.04 -1.18 -6.32
C GLN A 187 7.78 -0.78 -7.10
N PHE A 188 7.94 -0.14 -8.27
CA PHE A 188 6.83 0.22 -9.16
C PHE A 188 6.03 -1.02 -9.59
N PHE A 189 6.72 -2.02 -10.10
CA PHE A 189 6.08 -3.27 -10.54
C PHE A 189 5.49 -4.06 -9.37
N TYR A 190 6.18 -4.09 -8.22
CA TYR A 190 5.66 -4.77 -7.04
C TYR A 190 4.34 -4.16 -6.54
N VAL A 191 4.29 -2.83 -6.38
CA VAL A 191 3.06 -2.17 -5.91
C VAL A 191 1.93 -2.34 -6.90
N GLY A 192 2.23 -2.29 -8.20
CA GLY A 192 1.27 -2.62 -9.24
C GLY A 192 0.70 -4.03 -9.09
N ALA A 193 1.57 -5.05 -8.94
CA ALA A 193 1.13 -6.43 -8.72
C ALA A 193 0.27 -6.59 -7.47
N GLN A 194 0.66 -5.94 -6.38
CA GLN A 194 -0.06 -5.99 -5.12
C GLN A 194 -1.49 -5.45 -5.26
N ILE A 195 -1.65 -4.26 -5.83
CA ILE A 195 -2.97 -3.65 -6.01
C ILE A 195 -3.80 -4.46 -7.02
N MET A 196 -3.22 -4.91 -8.13
CA MET A 196 -3.89 -5.78 -9.10
C MET A 196 -4.43 -7.06 -8.46
N CYS A 197 -3.63 -7.77 -7.67
CA CYS A 197 -4.05 -9.01 -7.04
C CYS A 197 -5.18 -8.77 -6.02
N TRP A 198 -5.13 -7.70 -5.23
CA TRP A 198 -6.14 -7.44 -4.20
C TRP A 198 -7.43 -6.82 -4.76
N THR A 199 -7.35 -6.03 -5.82
CA THR A 199 -8.53 -5.45 -6.44
C THR A 199 -9.33 -6.52 -7.21
N PHE A 200 -8.63 -7.35 -7.98
CA PHE A 200 -9.29 -8.28 -8.89
C PHE A 200 -9.56 -9.68 -8.32
N ILE A 201 -9.20 -9.94 -7.04
CA ILE A 201 -9.57 -11.18 -6.35
C ILE A 201 -11.09 -11.35 -6.26
N ILE A 202 -11.85 -10.26 -6.06
CA ILE A 202 -13.31 -10.29 -5.97
C ILE A 202 -13.90 -10.67 -7.33
N GLN A 203 -13.49 -10.00 -8.41
CA GLN A 203 -13.98 -10.31 -9.76
C GLN A 203 -13.61 -11.74 -10.20
N TYR A 204 -12.39 -12.19 -9.87
CA TYR A 204 -11.95 -13.56 -10.12
C TYR A 204 -12.85 -14.57 -9.42
N GLY A 205 -13.07 -14.39 -8.11
CA GLY A 205 -13.90 -15.29 -7.30
C GLY A 205 -15.38 -15.23 -7.71
N THR A 206 -15.95 -14.05 -7.91
CA THR A 206 -17.35 -13.89 -8.34
C THR A 206 -17.59 -14.64 -9.64
N ARG A 207 -16.74 -14.49 -10.64
CA ARG A 207 -16.86 -15.21 -11.89
C ARG A 207 -16.73 -16.73 -11.69
N LEU A 208 -15.76 -17.18 -10.88
CA LEU A 208 -15.55 -18.59 -10.59
C LEU A 208 -16.78 -19.23 -9.95
N PHE A 209 -17.32 -18.61 -8.90
CA PHE A 209 -18.45 -19.16 -8.15
C PHE A 209 -19.77 -19.06 -8.93
N THR A 210 -19.97 -18.00 -9.73
CA THR A 210 -21.12 -17.88 -10.64
C THR A 210 -21.09 -18.96 -11.71
N SER A 211 -19.92 -19.32 -12.25
CA SER A 211 -19.79 -20.43 -13.20
C SER A 211 -20.12 -21.80 -12.60
N GLN A 212 -20.08 -21.92 -11.27
CA GLN A 212 -20.48 -23.11 -10.50
C GLN A 212 -21.96 -23.11 -10.10
N GLY A 213 -22.76 -22.13 -10.57
CA GLY A 213 -24.22 -22.05 -10.34
C GLY A 213 -24.61 -21.23 -9.11
N MET A 214 -23.69 -20.51 -8.48
CA MET A 214 -24.02 -19.58 -7.40
C MET A 214 -24.62 -18.26 -7.93
N SER A 215 -25.55 -17.67 -7.19
CA SER A 215 -26.04 -16.31 -7.54
C SER A 215 -24.92 -15.28 -7.45
N GLU A 216 -24.96 -14.24 -8.29
CA GLU A 216 -23.91 -13.23 -8.36
C GLU A 216 -23.65 -12.56 -7.00
N GLN A 217 -24.69 -12.21 -6.27
CA GLN A 217 -24.58 -11.61 -4.92
C GLN A 217 -23.89 -12.57 -3.94
N ALA A 218 -24.26 -13.85 -3.91
CA ALA A 218 -23.63 -14.82 -3.01
C ALA A 218 -22.17 -15.09 -3.39
N ALA A 219 -21.86 -15.12 -4.70
CA ALA A 219 -20.52 -15.29 -5.22
C ALA A 219 -19.63 -14.10 -4.88
N GLU A 220 -20.15 -12.86 -4.94
CA GLU A 220 -19.43 -11.66 -4.54
C GLU A 220 -19.13 -11.65 -3.05
N VAL A 221 -20.10 -11.93 -2.19
CA VAL A 221 -19.91 -12.00 -0.73
C VAL A 221 -18.86 -13.06 -0.37
N LEU A 222 -18.91 -14.24 -0.99
CA LEU A 222 -17.90 -15.28 -0.77
C LEU A 222 -16.51 -14.83 -1.24
N SER A 223 -16.42 -14.15 -2.37
CA SER A 223 -15.17 -13.63 -2.91
C SER A 223 -14.56 -12.55 -2.00
N GLN A 224 -15.38 -11.69 -1.39
CA GLN A 224 -14.95 -10.73 -0.37
C GLN A 224 -14.40 -11.43 0.87
N GLN A 225 -14.99 -12.54 1.31
CA GLN A 225 -14.45 -13.35 2.41
C GLN A 225 -13.04 -13.88 2.08
N TYR A 226 -12.81 -14.37 0.85
CA TYR A 226 -11.49 -14.80 0.40
C TYR A 226 -10.49 -13.64 0.38
N ASN A 227 -10.92 -12.42 0.01
CA ASN A 227 -10.07 -11.24 0.09
C ASN A 227 -9.66 -10.90 1.53
N ILE A 228 -10.58 -11.02 2.49
CA ILE A 228 -10.26 -10.85 3.92
C ILE A 228 -9.27 -11.93 4.38
N ILE A 229 -9.48 -13.19 4.00
CA ILE A 229 -8.54 -14.28 4.31
C ILE A 229 -7.16 -14.00 3.71
N ALA A 230 -7.09 -13.51 2.47
CA ALA A 230 -5.84 -13.13 1.82
C ALA A 230 -5.11 -12.01 2.59
N MET A 231 -5.83 -11.02 3.09
CA MET A 231 -5.26 -9.93 3.92
C MET A 231 -4.79 -10.42 5.29
N VAL A 232 -5.52 -11.35 5.94
CA VAL A 232 -5.09 -11.98 7.19
C VAL A 232 -3.80 -12.79 6.97
N ILE A 233 -3.76 -13.62 5.92
CA ILE A 233 -2.59 -14.40 5.55
C ILE A 233 -1.40 -13.49 5.23
N PHE A 234 -1.62 -12.41 4.50
CA PHE A 234 -0.60 -11.40 4.23
C PHE A 234 -0.04 -10.80 5.54
N CYS A 235 -0.90 -10.47 6.50
CA CYS A 235 -0.50 -9.94 7.80
C CYS A 235 0.35 -10.95 8.58
N VAL A 236 -0.14 -12.17 8.74
CA VAL A 236 0.56 -13.26 9.45
C VAL A 236 1.90 -13.58 8.77
N SER A 237 1.89 -13.73 7.45
CA SER A 237 3.11 -14.01 6.66
C SER A 237 4.16 -12.92 6.83
N ARG A 238 3.75 -11.66 6.99
CA ARG A 238 4.70 -10.55 7.21
C ARG A 238 5.47 -10.71 8.52
N PHE A 239 4.80 -11.09 9.62
CA PHE A 239 5.47 -11.38 10.88
C PHE A 239 6.40 -12.58 10.77
N VAL A 240 5.92 -13.69 10.18
CA VAL A 240 6.72 -14.89 9.94
C VAL A 240 7.96 -14.58 9.10
N CYS A 241 7.78 -13.91 7.96
CA CYS A 241 8.89 -13.54 7.08
C CYS A 241 9.87 -12.55 7.75
N THR A 242 9.39 -11.64 8.57
CA THR A 242 10.25 -10.73 9.36
C THR A 242 11.11 -11.51 10.37
N PHE A 243 10.55 -12.57 10.96
CA PHE A 243 11.34 -13.48 11.82
C PHE A 243 12.40 -14.25 11.00
N ILE A 244 12.02 -14.76 9.83
CA ILE A 244 12.92 -15.50 8.91
C ILE A 244 14.10 -14.60 8.45
N LEU A 245 13.90 -13.29 8.31
CA LEU A 245 14.96 -12.32 7.99
C LEU A 245 16.08 -12.26 9.05
N ARG A 246 15.89 -12.89 10.22
CA ARG A 246 16.97 -13.07 11.18
C ARG A 246 18.05 -14.06 10.69
N TYR A 247 17.64 -15.01 9.88
CA TYR A 247 18.48 -16.13 9.45
C TYR A 247 18.85 -16.07 7.97
N LEU A 248 18.03 -15.42 7.15
CA LEU A 248 18.21 -15.35 5.71
C LEU A 248 18.54 -13.93 5.24
N ASN A 249 19.40 -13.86 4.22
CA ASN A 249 19.67 -12.60 3.53
C ASN A 249 18.39 -12.03 2.89
N PRO A 250 18.11 -10.72 3.05
CA PRO A 250 16.91 -10.09 2.49
C PRO A 250 16.72 -10.30 0.99
N GLY A 251 17.80 -10.20 0.20
CA GLY A 251 17.75 -10.42 -1.25
C GLY A 251 17.43 -11.87 -1.62
N LEU A 252 17.91 -12.86 -0.85
CA LEU A 252 17.58 -14.26 -1.05
C LEU A 252 16.11 -14.54 -0.73
N LEU A 253 15.63 -14.07 0.41
CA LEU A 253 14.24 -14.27 0.82
C LEU A 253 13.27 -13.58 -0.17
N LEU A 254 13.59 -12.35 -0.60
CA LEU A 254 12.82 -11.66 -1.64
C LEU A 254 12.75 -12.47 -2.93
N LYS A 255 13.87 -13.03 -3.38
CA LYS A 255 13.92 -13.89 -4.58
C LYS A 255 13.03 -15.13 -4.42
N ILE A 256 13.12 -15.83 -3.30
CA ILE A 256 12.34 -17.07 -3.04
C ILE A 256 10.85 -16.75 -3.07
N LEU A 257 10.42 -15.69 -2.36
CA LEU A 257 9.01 -15.29 -2.32
C LEU A 257 8.51 -14.80 -3.68
N ALA A 258 9.34 -14.11 -4.45
CA ALA A 258 8.95 -13.66 -5.79
C ALA A 258 8.80 -14.82 -6.78
N ILE A 259 9.69 -15.84 -6.72
CA ILE A 259 9.52 -17.08 -7.50
C ILE A 259 8.24 -17.81 -7.10
N ALA A 260 7.98 -17.95 -5.79
CA ALA A 260 6.75 -18.57 -5.31
C ALA A 260 5.51 -17.79 -5.78
N ALA A 261 5.56 -16.46 -5.78
CA ALA A 261 4.49 -15.63 -6.32
C ALA A 261 4.28 -15.87 -7.83
N CYS A 262 5.34 -16.02 -8.62
CA CYS A 262 5.24 -16.42 -10.03
C CYS A 262 4.55 -17.79 -10.19
N CYS A 263 4.94 -18.78 -9.40
CA CYS A 263 4.32 -20.12 -9.45
C CYS A 263 2.82 -20.07 -9.09
N PHE A 264 2.47 -19.37 -8.00
CA PHE A 264 1.06 -19.21 -7.62
C PHE A 264 0.28 -18.41 -8.68
N THR A 265 0.83 -17.35 -9.23
CA THR A 265 0.16 -16.55 -10.28
C THR A 265 -0.04 -17.37 -11.55
N THR A 266 0.89 -18.27 -11.89
CA THR A 266 0.68 -19.27 -12.97
C THR A 266 -0.51 -20.16 -12.65
N GLY A 267 -0.65 -20.61 -11.39
CA GLY A 267 -1.84 -21.35 -10.94
C GLY A 267 -3.13 -20.54 -11.11
N VAL A 268 -3.14 -19.25 -10.77
CA VAL A 268 -4.31 -18.35 -10.97
C VAL A 268 -4.72 -18.28 -12.45
N ILE A 269 -3.74 -18.21 -13.37
CA ILE A 269 -4.01 -18.10 -14.81
C ILE A 269 -4.65 -19.40 -15.33
N PHE A 270 -4.09 -20.56 -15.01
CA PHE A 270 -4.46 -21.83 -15.65
C PHE A 270 -5.51 -22.64 -14.89
N LEU A 271 -5.62 -22.50 -13.56
CA LEU A 271 -6.61 -23.23 -12.76
C LEU A 271 -7.94 -22.47 -12.74
N GLN A 272 -8.91 -22.96 -13.48
CA GLN A 272 -10.27 -22.39 -13.55
C GLN A 272 -11.19 -23.03 -12.48
N ASN A 273 -10.65 -23.28 -11.29
CA ASN A 273 -11.36 -23.90 -10.18
C ASN A 273 -10.95 -23.24 -8.85
N ILE A 274 -11.47 -23.76 -7.74
CA ILE A 274 -11.16 -23.25 -6.39
C ILE A 274 -9.64 -23.25 -6.08
N GLY A 275 -8.87 -24.13 -6.75
CA GLY A 275 -7.40 -24.15 -6.64
C GLY A 275 -6.77 -22.84 -7.11
N GLY A 276 -7.32 -22.20 -8.16
CA GLY A 276 -6.88 -20.87 -8.61
C GLY A 276 -7.11 -19.79 -7.55
N MET A 277 -8.25 -19.86 -6.82
CA MET A 277 -8.53 -18.95 -5.71
C MET A 277 -7.54 -19.14 -4.55
N TYR A 278 -7.23 -20.38 -4.19
CA TYR A 278 -6.19 -20.66 -3.18
C TYR A 278 -4.80 -20.20 -3.63
N CYS A 279 -4.47 -20.32 -4.92
CA CYS A 279 -3.24 -19.76 -5.46
C CYS A 279 -3.20 -18.25 -5.29
N LEU A 280 -4.30 -17.53 -5.53
CA LEU A 280 -4.38 -16.08 -5.38
C LEU A 280 -4.21 -15.64 -3.91
N VAL A 281 -4.79 -16.41 -2.98
CA VAL A 281 -4.52 -16.22 -1.53
C VAL A 281 -3.05 -16.50 -1.21
N GLY A 282 -2.43 -17.51 -1.82
CA GLY A 282 -1.01 -17.82 -1.70
C GLY A 282 -0.10 -16.71 -2.23
N VAL A 283 -0.48 -16.02 -3.31
CA VAL A 283 0.22 -14.81 -3.80
C VAL A 283 0.28 -13.75 -2.70
N SER A 284 -0.81 -13.54 -1.96
CA SER A 284 -0.86 -12.55 -0.87
C SER A 284 0.16 -12.88 0.24
N ALA A 285 0.34 -14.15 0.59
CA ALA A 285 1.40 -14.56 1.52
C ALA A 285 2.79 -14.17 1.01
N CYS A 286 3.09 -14.44 -0.26
CA CYS A 286 4.37 -14.12 -0.87
C CYS A 286 4.66 -12.62 -0.95
N MET A 287 3.63 -11.80 -1.22
CA MET A 287 3.76 -10.34 -1.31
C MET A 287 4.10 -9.67 0.02
N SER A 288 3.85 -10.32 1.15
CA SER A 288 3.87 -9.72 2.49
C SER A 288 5.15 -8.97 2.85
N LEU A 289 6.31 -9.49 2.45
CA LEU A 289 7.64 -8.95 2.77
C LEU A 289 8.18 -7.98 1.70
N MET A 290 7.68 -8.02 0.47
CA MET A 290 8.39 -7.47 -0.70
C MET A 290 8.57 -5.95 -0.62
N PHE A 291 7.53 -5.17 -0.24
CA PHE A 291 7.60 -3.71 -0.18
C PHE A 291 8.75 -3.21 0.70
N PRO A 292 8.78 -3.51 2.02
CA PRO A 292 9.81 -2.98 2.89
C PRO A 292 11.19 -3.59 2.61
N THR A 293 11.25 -4.77 2.01
CA THR A 293 12.53 -5.40 1.65
C THR A 293 13.15 -4.74 0.43
N ILE A 294 12.38 -4.50 -0.65
CA ILE A 294 12.86 -3.74 -1.82
C ILE A 294 13.31 -2.35 -1.40
N TYR A 295 12.49 -1.68 -0.58
CA TYR A 295 12.76 -0.34 -0.05
C TYR A 295 14.07 -0.31 0.76
N GLY A 296 14.24 -1.25 1.70
CA GLY A 296 15.44 -1.34 2.54
C GLY A 296 16.71 -1.63 1.75
N ILE A 297 16.66 -2.58 0.80
CA ILE A 297 17.79 -2.92 -0.07
C ILE A 297 18.15 -1.75 -1.00
N ALA A 298 17.17 -1.06 -1.57
CA ALA A 298 17.40 0.04 -2.50
C ALA A 298 18.05 1.25 -1.83
N LEU A 299 17.76 1.51 -0.55
CA LEU A 299 18.36 2.62 0.21
C LEU A 299 19.70 2.28 0.85
N GLN A 300 20.10 1.02 0.87
CA GLN A 300 21.37 0.57 1.45
C GLN A 300 22.55 1.23 0.73
N GLY A 301 23.50 1.78 1.52
CA GLY A 301 24.69 2.44 0.98
C GLY A 301 24.47 3.85 0.40
N LEU A 302 23.27 4.42 0.48
CA LEU A 302 23.01 5.80 0.02
C LEU A 302 23.43 6.87 1.05
N GLY A 303 23.75 6.49 2.28
CA GLY A 303 24.17 7.42 3.33
C GLY A 303 23.24 8.63 3.45
N ASN A 304 23.79 9.84 3.35
CA ASN A 304 23.03 11.09 3.48
C ASN A 304 21.98 11.31 2.37
N ASP A 305 22.10 10.64 1.22
CA ASP A 305 21.16 10.74 0.12
C ASP A 305 19.94 9.84 0.27
N ALA A 306 19.90 8.98 1.31
CA ALA A 306 18.76 8.09 1.58
C ALA A 306 17.42 8.84 1.68
N LYS A 307 17.43 10.09 2.19
CA LYS A 307 16.23 10.96 2.27
C LYS A 307 15.63 11.24 0.88
N PHE A 308 16.48 11.48 -0.13
CA PHE A 308 16.03 11.65 -1.52
C PHE A 308 15.70 10.33 -2.18
N GLY A 309 16.49 9.29 -1.90
CA GLY A 309 16.22 7.94 -2.37
C GLY A 309 14.85 7.42 -1.90
N ALA A 310 14.49 7.71 -0.67
CA ALA A 310 13.18 7.40 -0.11
C ALA A 310 12.03 8.01 -0.92
N ALA A 311 12.15 9.30 -1.30
CA ALA A 311 11.13 9.97 -2.09
C ALA A 311 10.92 9.31 -3.46
N GLY A 312 11.99 8.85 -4.13
CA GLY A 312 11.88 8.13 -5.39
C GLY A 312 11.19 6.77 -5.26
N LEU A 313 11.47 6.03 -4.18
CA LEU A 313 10.80 4.75 -3.89
C LEU A 313 9.32 4.94 -3.54
N ILE A 314 8.96 6.02 -2.84
CA ILE A 314 7.55 6.36 -2.58
C ILE A 314 6.84 6.81 -3.87
N MET A 315 7.52 7.55 -4.76
CA MET A 315 6.97 7.84 -6.09
C MET A 315 6.69 6.58 -6.91
N ALA A 316 7.46 5.51 -6.72
CA ALA A 316 7.23 4.22 -7.38
C ALA A 316 5.90 3.55 -7.00
N ILE A 317 5.25 3.97 -5.90
CA ILE A 317 3.87 3.55 -5.54
C ILE A 317 2.87 3.88 -6.66
N LEU A 318 3.20 4.82 -7.55
CA LEU A 318 2.42 5.12 -8.75
C LEU A 318 2.10 3.88 -9.60
N GLY A 319 2.92 2.83 -9.52
CA GLY A 319 2.63 1.53 -10.17
C GLY A 319 1.27 0.96 -9.80
N GLY A 320 0.82 1.18 -8.56
CA GLY A 320 -0.50 0.79 -8.07
C GLY A 320 -1.68 1.59 -8.66
N SER A 321 -1.41 2.71 -9.33
CA SER A 321 -2.44 3.49 -10.03
C SER A 321 -2.41 3.29 -11.55
N VAL A 322 -1.25 2.93 -12.10
CA VAL A 322 -1.04 2.80 -13.56
C VAL A 322 -1.35 1.39 -14.06
N LEU A 323 -0.95 0.35 -13.32
CA LEU A 323 -1.07 -1.03 -13.78
C LEU A 323 -2.49 -1.63 -13.64
N PRO A 324 -3.27 -1.37 -12.57
CA PRO A 324 -4.63 -1.93 -12.45
C PRO A 324 -5.58 -1.55 -13.59
N PRO A 325 -5.62 -0.30 -14.11
CA PRO A 325 -6.43 0.01 -15.28
C PRO A 325 -6.07 -0.82 -16.53
N LEU A 326 -4.78 -1.18 -16.70
CA LEU A 326 -4.38 -2.07 -17.79
C LEU A 326 -4.92 -3.48 -17.60
N GLN A 327 -4.96 -3.98 -16.35
CA GLN A 327 -5.59 -5.28 -16.05
C GLN A 327 -7.10 -5.22 -16.28
N ALA A 328 -7.76 -4.15 -15.84
CA ALA A 328 -9.19 -3.94 -16.07
C ALA A 328 -9.54 -3.98 -17.56
N SER A 329 -8.77 -3.32 -18.41
CA SER A 329 -9.00 -3.32 -19.87
C SER A 329 -8.86 -4.70 -20.52
N ILE A 330 -8.08 -5.61 -19.93
CA ILE A 330 -8.04 -7.02 -20.37
C ILE A 330 -9.30 -7.75 -19.91
N ILE A 331 -9.74 -7.52 -18.67
CA ILE A 331 -10.92 -8.17 -18.07
C ILE A 331 -12.19 -7.81 -18.85
N ASP A 332 -12.32 -6.57 -19.31
CA ASP A 332 -13.48 -6.06 -20.09
C ASP A 332 -13.67 -6.79 -21.43
N GLN A 333 -12.68 -7.53 -21.91
CA GLN A 333 -12.78 -8.31 -23.15
C GLN A 333 -13.50 -9.66 -22.97
N HIS A 334 -13.97 -9.99 -21.76
CA HIS A 334 -14.72 -11.18 -21.36
C HIS A 334 -14.01 -12.51 -21.59
N ALA A 335 -13.47 -12.78 -22.79
CA ALA A 335 -12.71 -13.99 -23.11
C ALA A 335 -11.60 -13.67 -24.13
N LEU A 336 -10.42 -14.25 -23.92
CA LEU A 336 -9.25 -14.12 -24.79
C LEU A 336 -8.57 -15.49 -24.93
N PHE A 337 -8.23 -15.85 -26.16
CA PHE A 337 -7.51 -17.12 -26.45
C PHE A 337 -8.20 -18.37 -25.88
N GLY A 338 -9.53 -18.39 -25.78
CA GLY A 338 -10.29 -19.51 -25.23
C GLY A 338 -10.28 -19.63 -23.71
N MET A 339 -9.68 -18.67 -23.02
CA MET A 339 -9.66 -18.57 -21.56
C MET A 339 -10.47 -17.39 -21.06
N PRO A 340 -10.99 -17.44 -19.82
CA PRO A 340 -11.61 -16.28 -19.20
C PRO A 340 -10.63 -15.12 -19.10
N ALA A 341 -11.02 -13.94 -19.56
CA ALA A 341 -10.16 -12.75 -19.57
C ALA A 341 -9.69 -12.38 -18.16
N VAL A 342 -10.51 -12.62 -17.11
CA VAL A 342 -10.12 -12.40 -15.72
C VAL A 342 -8.91 -13.26 -15.34
N ASN A 343 -8.89 -14.55 -15.73
CA ASN A 343 -7.76 -15.44 -15.46
C ASN A 343 -6.51 -14.97 -16.22
N LEU A 344 -6.66 -14.71 -17.52
CA LEU A 344 -5.54 -14.29 -18.38
C LEU A 344 -4.97 -12.92 -17.95
N SER A 345 -5.77 -12.04 -17.39
CA SER A 345 -5.33 -10.70 -16.92
C SER A 345 -4.21 -10.79 -15.86
N PHE A 346 -4.14 -11.90 -15.12
CA PHE A 346 -3.07 -12.13 -14.12
C PHE A 346 -1.69 -12.36 -14.74
N ILE A 347 -1.57 -12.36 -16.08
CA ILE A 347 -0.26 -12.28 -16.75
C ILE A 347 0.48 -10.97 -16.42
N LEU A 348 -0.24 -9.88 -16.15
CA LEU A 348 0.37 -8.61 -15.73
C LEU A 348 1.03 -8.71 -14.35
N PRO A 349 0.35 -9.16 -13.26
CA PRO A 349 1.01 -9.46 -11.99
C PRO A 349 2.16 -10.46 -12.13
N PHE A 350 2.03 -11.49 -12.97
CA PHE A 350 3.11 -12.45 -13.23
C PHE A 350 4.37 -11.75 -13.76
N ILE A 351 4.25 -10.91 -14.79
CA ILE A 351 5.37 -10.12 -15.34
C ILE A 351 5.99 -9.25 -14.24
N CYS A 352 5.17 -8.61 -13.41
CA CYS A 352 5.63 -7.81 -12.30
C CYS A 352 6.48 -8.63 -11.31
N PHE A 353 6.05 -9.83 -10.94
CA PHE A 353 6.81 -10.71 -10.04
C PHE A 353 8.10 -11.23 -10.67
N VAL A 354 8.14 -11.42 -12.00
CA VAL A 354 9.40 -11.73 -12.71
C VAL A 354 10.41 -10.59 -12.55
N VAL A 355 9.98 -9.33 -12.69
CA VAL A 355 10.85 -8.16 -12.45
C VAL A 355 11.37 -8.15 -11.01
N VAL A 356 10.51 -8.40 -10.02
CA VAL A 356 10.92 -8.49 -8.61
C VAL A 356 11.88 -9.65 -8.37
N THR A 357 11.68 -10.79 -9.04
CA THR A 357 12.58 -11.96 -8.96
C THR A 357 13.98 -11.62 -9.46
N ILE A 358 14.08 -10.92 -10.60
CA ILE A 358 15.36 -10.48 -11.16
C ILE A 358 16.08 -9.53 -10.19
N TYR A 359 15.36 -8.58 -9.62
CA TYR A 359 15.91 -7.65 -8.63
C TYR A 359 16.41 -8.39 -7.38
N GLY A 360 15.61 -9.29 -6.82
CA GLY A 360 15.97 -10.11 -5.66
C GLY A 360 17.22 -10.96 -5.92
N HIS A 361 17.32 -11.56 -7.12
CA HIS A 361 18.49 -12.34 -7.52
C HIS A 361 19.77 -11.49 -7.64
N ARG A 362 19.68 -10.32 -8.26
CA ARG A 362 20.83 -9.40 -8.40
C ARG A 362 21.27 -8.85 -7.04
N SER A 363 20.30 -8.52 -6.18
CA SER A 363 20.56 -8.05 -4.81
C SER A 363 21.28 -9.11 -3.98
N TYR A 364 20.84 -10.36 -4.05
CA TYR A 364 21.48 -11.49 -3.37
C TYR A 364 22.92 -11.71 -3.83
N LYS A 365 23.16 -11.70 -5.17
CA LYS A 365 24.52 -11.87 -5.72
C LYS A 365 25.48 -10.75 -5.30
N ARG A 366 24.99 -9.53 -5.14
CA ARG A 366 25.80 -8.38 -4.73
C ARG A 366 26.34 -8.54 -3.31
N VAL A 367 25.48 -8.94 -2.37
CA VAL A 367 25.89 -9.16 -0.96
C VAL A 367 26.89 -10.31 -0.82
N ARG A 368 26.87 -11.30 -1.73
CA ARG A 368 27.80 -12.44 -1.71
C ARG A 368 29.18 -12.09 -2.30
N LYS A 369 29.30 -10.98 -3.03
CA LYS A 369 30.56 -10.57 -3.69
C LYS A 369 31.30 -9.47 -2.92
N GLY A 370 30.70 -8.78 -1.99
CA GLY A 370 31.29 -7.82 -1.06
C GLY A 370 31.52 -8.46 0.30
#